data_192b278de500acac72d417c20c4ca13f
#
_entry.id   192b278de500acac72d417c20c4ca13f
#
_cell.length_a   1.000
_cell.length_b   1.000
_cell.length_c   1.000
_cell.angle_alpha   90.00
_cell.angle_beta   90.00
_cell.angle_gamma   90.00
#
_symmetry.space_group_name_H-M   'P 1'
#
loop_
_entity.id
_entity.type
_entity.pdbx_description
1 polymer ?
#
loop_
_entity_poly.entity_id
_entity_poly.type
_entity_poly.pdbx_seq_one_letter_code
_entity_poly.pdbx_strand_id
1 'polypeptide(L)'
;MKSTNMNGSSPNVSETGRTIVIGSSGFIGRFVTEACLDSGRPTYILVRSSLNSPSKDSTIKFLQDKGATIVYGSITDKEFIENVLREHKIEVVISAVGGEGIMEQLNLIEAIKNVDTVKRFLPSEFGHDIDRADPVEPGLTMYEQKRKIRRQIEMSGVPYTYICCNSIAAWPYHDNTHPADVLPPLDRFQIYGDGTVKAYFVAGTDIGKFTIMSINDDRTLNKTVHFQPSSNLLNMNEMASLWEEKIGRTLPRVTITEEDLLQRAQEMRFPQSVVAALTHDIFINGCQINFILDKPTDVEVCSLYPDTAFQTIYECFEDFAKKILDNVKAVSKPEPASNNATFVPTAKPEALAITAICT
;
A
#
# COMPACT_ATOMS: atom_id res chain seq x y z
N MET A 1 9.47 -60.24 3.32
CA MET A 1 9.40 -58.92 2.65
C MET A 1 8.15 -58.21 3.18
N LYS A 2 8.34 -57.29 4.09
CA LYS A 2 7.27 -56.44 4.65
C LYS A 2 7.29 -55.13 3.92
N SER A 3 6.23 -54.83 3.20
CA SER A 3 5.99 -53.54 2.53
C SER A 3 5.61 -52.51 3.60
N THR A 4 6.46 -51.51 3.81
CA THR A 4 6.16 -50.32 4.64
C THR A 4 5.45 -49.31 3.75
N ASN A 5 4.14 -49.16 3.93
CA ASN A 5 3.37 -48.02 3.42
C ASN A 5 3.82 -46.74 4.13
N MET A 6 4.51 -45.85 3.43
CA MET A 6 4.68 -44.47 3.84
C MET A 6 3.39 -43.72 3.50
N ASN A 7 2.55 -43.52 4.48
CA ASN A 7 1.50 -42.49 4.41
C ASN A 7 2.17 -41.13 4.49
N GLY A 8 2.31 -40.47 3.35
CA GLY A 8 2.62 -39.05 3.28
C GLY A 8 1.41 -38.27 3.82
N SER A 9 1.45 -37.90 5.08
CA SER A 9 0.54 -36.89 5.61
C SER A 9 0.85 -35.56 4.91
N SER A 10 -0.09 -35.05 4.14
CA SER A 10 -0.10 -33.65 3.69
C SER A 10 0.13 -32.75 4.91
N PRO A 11 0.96 -31.69 4.79
CA PRO A 11 1.13 -30.79 5.91
C PRO A 11 -0.24 -30.27 6.33
N ASN A 12 -0.59 -30.42 7.61
CA ASN A 12 -1.75 -29.80 8.20
C ASN A 12 -1.75 -28.33 7.78
N VAL A 13 -2.77 -27.91 7.03
CA VAL A 13 -3.11 -26.50 6.85
C VAL A 13 -3.38 -26.02 8.29
N SER A 14 -2.37 -25.38 8.90
CA SER A 14 -2.52 -24.72 10.20
C SER A 14 -3.74 -23.83 10.07
N GLU A 15 -4.67 -23.90 11.04
CA GLU A 15 -5.85 -23.04 11.08
C GLU A 15 -5.39 -21.59 10.85
N THR A 16 -5.55 -21.09 9.64
CA THR A 16 -5.16 -19.73 9.29
C THR A 16 -6.06 -18.78 10.04
N GLY A 17 -5.51 -17.98 10.94
CA GLY A 17 -6.27 -17.12 11.85
C GLY A 17 -7.20 -16.16 11.11
N ARG A 18 -8.39 -15.92 11.66
CA ARG A 18 -9.40 -15.02 11.11
C ARG A 18 -8.89 -13.59 11.09
N THR A 19 -8.94 -12.97 9.94
CA THR A 19 -8.36 -11.64 9.73
C THR A 19 -9.43 -10.62 9.36
N ILE A 20 -9.41 -9.45 9.98
CA ILE A 20 -10.20 -8.30 9.55
C ILE A 20 -9.29 -7.23 8.96
N VAL A 21 -9.68 -6.71 7.78
CA VAL A 21 -8.97 -5.62 7.10
C VAL A 21 -9.84 -4.38 7.09
N ILE A 22 -9.30 -3.27 7.62
CA ILE A 22 -9.92 -1.96 7.68
C ILE A 22 -9.27 -1.10 6.60
N GLY A 23 -10.07 -0.41 5.78
CA GLY A 23 -9.54 0.34 4.63
C GLY A 23 -9.32 -0.51 3.38
N SER A 24 -9.95 -1.69 3.29
CA SER A 24 -9.83 -2.65 2.17
C SER A 24 -10.22 -2.09 0.80
N SER A 25 -11.00 -1.02 0.71
CA SER A 25 -11.33 -0.34 -0.55
C SER A 25 -10.26 0.67 -1.01
N GLY A 26 -9.24 0.93 -0.18
CA GLY A 26 -8.09 1.76 -0.53
C GLY A 26 -7.07 0.98 -1.37
N PHE A 27 -6.06 1.68 -1.91
CA PHE A 27 -5.06 1.07 -2.79
C PHE A 27 -4.29 -0.06 -2.09
N ILE A 28 -3.65 0.21 -0.95
CA ILE A 28 -2.91 -0.80 -0.18
C ILE A 28 -3.85 -1.83 0.43
N GLY A 29 -4.95 -1.38 1.04
CA GLY A 29 -5.91 -2.28 1.69
C GLY A 29 -6.48 -3.33 0.74
N ARG A 30 -6.66 -2.99 -0.54
CA ARG A 30 -7.08 -3.94 -1.56
C ARG A 30 -6.05 -5.05 -1.75
N PHE A 31 -4.77 -4.75 -1.99
CA PHE A 31 -3.72 -5.75 -2.18
C PHE A 31 -3.53 -6.65 -0.94
N VAL A 32 -3.58 -6.05 0.24
CA VAL A 32 -3.50 -6.82 1.50
C VAL A 32 -4.72 -7.75 1.65
N THR A 33 -5.92 -7.28 1.34
CA THR A 33 -7.14 -8.10 1.41
C THR A 33 -7.11 -9.23 0.39
N GLU A 34 -6.70 -8.95 -0.85
CA GLU A 34 -6.53 -9.98 -1.88
C GLU A 34 -5.54 -11.05 -1.43
N ALA A 35 -4.40 -10.66 -0.88
CA ALA A 35 -3.41 -11.60 -0.36
C ALA A 35 -3.93 -12.43 0.82
N CYS A 36 -4.76 -11.86 1.72
CA CYS A 36 -5.44 -12.61 2.77
C CYS A 36 -6.34 -13.70 2.16
N LEU A 37 -7.16 -13.34 1.19
CA LEU A 37 -8.07 -14.27 0.51
C LEU A 37 -7.31 -15.37 -0.24
N ASP A 38 -6.28 -15.01 -0.98
CA ASP A 38 -5.46 -15.94 -1.76
C ASP A 38 -4.69 -16.93 -0.87
N SER A 39 -4.40 -16.55 0.37
CA SER A 39 -3.80 -17.45 1.37
C SER A 39 -4.80 -18.43 2.02
N GLY A 40 -6.08 -18.35 1.67
CA GLY A 40 -7.14 -19.16 2.25
C GLY A 40 -7.58 -18.73 3.65
N ARG A 41 -7.17 -17.54 4.13
CA ARG A 41 -7.59 -17.03 5.44
C ARG A 41 -9.05 -16.59 5.43
N PRO A 42 -9.86 -16.93 6.44
CA PRO A 42 -11.17 -16.32 6.63
C PRO A 42 -10.99 -14.80 6.79
N THR A 43 -11.43 -14.04 5.79
CA THR A 43 -11.14 -12.61 5.67
C THR A 43 -12.41 -11.79 5.77
N TYR A 44 -12.42 -10.86 6.70
CA TYR A 44 -13.48 -9.89 6.95
C TYR A 44 -13.01 -8.52 6.49
N ILE A 45 -13.91 -7.72 5.94
CA ILE A 45 -13.64 -6.33 5.56
C ILE A 45 -14.61 -5.39 6.25
N LEU A 46 -14.08 -4.36 6.92
CA LEU A 46 -14.89 -3.33 7.56
C LEU A 46 -15.24 -2.24 6.54
N VAL A 47 -16.52 -2.06 6.28
CA VAL A 47 -17.06 -1.10 5.31
C VAL A 47 -17.95 -0.09 6.02
N ARG A 48 -17.70 1.20 5.82
CA ARG A 48 -18.55 2.26 6.35
C ARG A 48 -19.89 2.28 5.62
N SER A 49 -20.99 2.44 6.36
CA SER A 49 -22.36 2.53 5.81
C SER A 49 -22.63 3.84 5.05
N SER A 50 -21.71 4.82 5.11
CA SER A 50 -21.83 6.07 4.35
C SER A 50 -21.61 5.83 2.85
N LEU A 51 -22.22 6.66 2.02
CA LEU A 51 -22.08 6.60 0.56
C LEU A 51 -20.61 6.56 0.14
N ASN A 52 -20.21 5.45 -0.47
CA ASN A 52 -18.89 5.29 -1.07
C ASN A 52 -18.90 5.87 -2.50
N SER A 53 -17.71 6.14 -3.03
CA SER A 53 -17.61 6.41 -4.47
C SER A 53 -17.84 5.13 -5.28
N PRO A 54 -18.31 5.22 -6.54
CA PRO A 54 -18.54 4.04 -7.39
C PRO A 54 -17.32 3.12 -7.53
N SER A 55 -16.09 3.67 -7.53
CA SER A 55 -14.87 2.87 -7.58
C SER A 55 -14.63 2.07 -6.30
N LYS A 56 -14.94 2.63 -5.13
CA LYS A 56 -14.87 1.91 -3.85
C LYS A 56 -15.91 0.79 -3.79
N ASP A 57 -17.12 1.05 -4.25
CA ASP A 57 -18.18 0.03 -4.30
C ASP A 57 -17.80 -1.13 -5.23
N SER A 58 -17.20 -0.84 -6.39
CA SER A 58 -16.70 -1.88 -7.30
C SER A 58 -15.59 -2.72 -6.67
N THR A 59 -14.67 -2.08 -5.92
CA THR A 59 -13.62 -2.79 -5.19
C THR A 59 -14.20 -3.67 -4.07
N ILE A 60 -15.14 -3.16 -3.28
CA ILE A 60 -15.80 -3.92 -2.22
C ILE A 60 -16.52 -5.13 -2.81
N LYS A 61 -17.28 -4.93 -3.90
CA LYS A 61 -17.95 -6.02 -4.60
C LYS A 61 -16.96 -7.06 -5.12
N PHE A 62 -15.88 -6.65 -5.75
CA PHE A 62 -14.82 -7.55 -6.21
C PHE A 62 -14.25 -8.40 -5.07
N LEU A 63 -13.94 -7.79 -3.92
CA LEU A 63 -13.42 -8.50 -2.75
C LEU A 63 -14.45 -9.48 -2.16
N GLN A 64 -15.74 -9.09 -2.15
CA GLN A 64 -16.83 -9.95 -1.73
C GLN A 64 -16.99 -11.17 -2.65
N ASP A 65 -16.99 -10.94 -3.97
CA ASP A 65 -17.06 -12.00 -4.97
C ASP A 65 -15.85 -12.96 -4.86
N LYS A 66 -14.71 -12.48 -4.39
CA LYS A 66 -13.49 -13.25 -4.08
C LYS A 66 -13.55 -14.02 -2.75
N GLY A 67 -14.59 -13.80 -1.94
CA GLY A 67 -14.85 -14.52 -0.69
C GLY A 67 -14.70 -13.72 0.60
N ALA A 68 -14.50 -12.41 0.54
CA ALA A 68 -14.47 -11.56 1.74
C ALA A 68 -15.86 -11.45 2.39
N THR A 69 -15.92 -11.55 3.71
CA THR A 69 -17.12 -11.29 4.50
C THR A 69 -17.20 -9.80 4.82
N ILE A 70 -18.29 -9.14 4.41
CA ILE A 70 -18.46 -7.71 4.70
C ILE A 70 -19.04 -7.53 6.10
N VAL A 71 -18.44 -6.62 6.87
CA VAL A 71 -18.92 -6.11 8.15
C VAL A 71 -19.19 -4.61 7.99
N TYR A 72 -20.40 -4.17 8.19
CA TYR A 72 -20.76 -2.76 8.07
C TYR A 72 -20.63 -2.05 9.41
N GLY A 73 -19.82 -0.97 9.46
CA GLY A 73 -19.60 -0.19 10.67
C GLY A 73 -18.41 0.76 10.57
N SER A 74 -17.99 1.34 11.70
CA SER A 74 -16.89 2.30 11.79
C SER A 74 -15.95 1.96 12.94
N ILE A 75 -14.64 2.23 12.76
CA ILE A 75 -13.66 2.16 13.86
C ILE A 75 -13.83 3.27 14.90
N THR A 76 -14.67 4.27 14.64
CA THR A 76 -15.03 5.28 15.63
C THR A 76 -15.97 4.74 16.71
N ASP A 77 -16.67 3.65 16.44
CA ASP A 77 -17.54 2.95 17.40
C ASP A 77 -16.78 1.79 18.06
N LYS A 78 -16.19 2.08 19.21
CA LYS A 78 -15.37 1.14 19.95
C LYS A 78 -16.16 -0.11 20.37
N GLU A 79 -17.37 0.05 20.90
CA GLU A 79 -18.21 -1.06 21.38
C GLU A 79 -18.60 -1.99 20.23
N PHE A 80 -18.97 -1.41 19.10
CA PHE A 80 -19.23 -2.16 17.87
C PHE A 80 -17.99 -3.00 17.45
N ILE A 81 -16.79 -2.40 17.43
CA ILE A 81 -15.56 -3.11 17.06
C ILE A 81 -15.26 -4.25 18.04
N GLU A 82 -15.38 -4.03 19.35
CA GLU A 82 -15.21 -5.09 20.35
C GLU A 82 -16.14 -6.28 20.11
N ASN A 83 -17.41 -6.00 19.79
CA ASN A 83 -18.39 -7.03 19.49
C ASN A 83 -18.03 -7.80 18.21
N VAL A 84 -17.64 -7.11 17.14
CA VAL A 84 -17.17 -7.73 15.88
C VAL A 84 -15.96 -8.64 16.12
N LEU A 85 -14.96 -8.18 16.86
CA LEU A 85 -13.74 -8.95 17.16
C LEU A 85 -14.08 -10.23 17.93
N ARG A 86 -14.99 -10.18 18.92
CA ARG A 86 -15.41 -11.34 19.72
C ARG A 86 -16.29 -12.30 18.91
N GLU A 87 -17.34 -11.79 18.26
CA GLU A 87 -18.31 -12.58 17.52
C GLU A 87 -17.66 -13.40 16.41
N HIS A 88 -16.80 -12.75 15.63
CA HIS A 88 -16.10 -13.41 14.54
C HIS A 88 -14.77 -14.07 14.96
N LYS A 89 -14.41 -14.01 16.25
CA LYS A 89 -13.15 -14.55 16.79
C LYS A 89 -11.95 -14.11 15.97
N ILE A 90 -11.86 -12.81 15.73
CA ILE A 90 -10.77 -12.21 14.93
C ILE A 90 -9.44 -12.38 15.67
N GLU A 91 -8.45 -12.92 14.98
CA GLU A 91 -7.10 -13.13 15.51
C GLU A 91 -6.09 -12.10 14.97
N VAL A 92 -6.33 -11.59 13.77
CA VAL A 92 -5.45 -10.59 13.14
C VAL A 92 -6.28 -9.38 12.71
N VAL A 93 -5.83 -8.20 13.10
CA VAL A 93 -6.42 -6.93 12.69
C VAL A 93 -5.41 -6.19 11.83
N ILE A 94 -5.79 -5.81 10.62
CA ILE A 94 -4.95 -5.03 9.71
C ILE A 94 -5.67 -3.73 9.40
N SER A 95 -5.00 -2.61 9.66
CA SER A 95 -5.51 -1.27 9.35
C SER A 95 -4.72 -0.69 8.18
N ALA A 96 -5.41 -0.33 7.10
CA ALA A 96 -4.87 0.37 5.94
C ALA A 96 -5.68 1.66 5.71
N VAL A 97 -5.89 2.42 6.78
CA VAL A 97 -6.61 3.71 6.76
C VAL A 97 -5.63 4.85 6.47
N GLY A 98 -6.07 5.86 5.75
CA GLY A 98 -5.24 7.02 5.42
C GLY A 98 -5.82 8.33 5.94
N GLY A 99 -5.02 9.40 5.85
CA GLY A 99 -5.45 10.76 6.12
C GLY A 99 -6.08 10.92 7.50
N GLU A 100 -7.30 11.43 7.54
CA GLU A 100 -8.04 11.71 8.78
C GLU A 100 -8.30 10.45 9.64
N GLY A 101 -8.36 9.27 9.02
CA GLY A 101 -8.57 8.01 9.73
C GLY A 101 -7.38 7.52 10.58
N ILE A 102 -6.20 8.14 10.47
CA ILE A 102 -5.01 7.69 11.22
C ILE A 102 -5.26 7.71 12.72
N MET A 103 -5.80 8.80 13.23
CA MET A 103 -6.04 8.96 14.67
C MET A 103 -7.24 8.14 15.19
N GLU A 104 -8.16 7.73 14.32
CA GLU A 104 -9.27 6.84 14.69
C GLU A 104 -8.77 5.46 15.14
N GLN A 105 -7.56 5.07 14.76
CA GLN A 105 -6.93 3.82 15.23
C GLN A 105 -6.74 3.76 16.75
N LEU A 106 -6.79 4.88 17.49
CA LEU A 106 -6.78 4.86 18.95
C LEU A 106 -7.96 4.07 19.51
N ASN A 107 -9.15 4.23 18.94
CA ASN A 107 -10.34 3.45 19.34
C ASN A 107 -10.15 1.95 19.03
N LEU A 108 -9.50 1.64 17.91
CA LEU A 108 -9.21 0.27 17.51
C LEU A 108 -8.24 -0.39 18.51
N ILE A 109 -7.20 0.31 18.94
CA ILE A 109 -6.24 -0.17 19.96
C ILE A 109 -6.97 -0.47 21.26
N GLU A 110 -7.83 0.44 21.71
CA GLU A 110 -8.60 0.23 22.93
C GLU A 110 -9.62 -0.94 22.82
N ALA A 111 -10.22 -1.13 21.65
CA ALA A 111 -11.08 -2.29 21.40
C ALA A 111 -10.30 -3.60 21.42
N ILE A 112 -9.13 -3.64 20.79
CA ILE A 112 -8.24 -4.82 20.77
C ILE A 112 -7.80 -5.22 22.19
N LYS A 113 -7.44 -4.26 23.02
CA LYS A 113 -7.06 -4.53 24.44
C LYS A 113 -8.17 -5.25 25.25
N ASN A 114 -9.43 -5.01 24.92
CA ASN A 114 -10.57 -5.53 25.63
C ASN A 114 -11.02 -6.92 25.14
N VAL A 115 -10.30 -7.52 24.17
CA VAL A 115 -10.62 -8.82 23.59
C VAL A 115 -9.41 -9.75 23.61
N ASP A 116 -9.63 -11.01 23.99
CA ASP A 116 -8.53 -12.01 24.12
C ASP A 116 -8.24 -12.74 22.80
N THR A 117 -9.03 -12.49 21.75
CA THR A 117 -8.91 -13.21 20.49
C THR A 117 -7.80 -12.68 19.60
N VAL A 118 -7.49 -11.40 19.68
CA VAL A 118 -6.53 -10.74 18.77
C VAL A 118 -5.09 -11.09 19.20
N LYS A 119 -4.39 -11.75 18.30
CA LYS A 119 -2.99 -12.19 18.47
C LYS A 119 -2.00 -11.26 17.78
N ARG A 120 -2.47 -10.42 16.83
CA ARG A 120 -1.61 -9.50 16.07
C ARG A 120 -2.39 -8.31 15.51
N PHE A 121 -1.84 -7.14 15.69
CA PHE A 121 -2.33 -5.90 15.07
C PHE A 121 -1.28 -5.31 14.13
N LEU A 122 -1.66 -5.03 12.90
CA LEU A 122 -0.88 -4.25 11.94
C LEU A 122 -1.55 -2.89 11.79
N PRO A 123 -0.99 -1.83 12.37
CA PRO A 123 -1.51 -0.47 12.20
C PRO A 123 -1.22 0.04 10.78
N SER A 124 -1.80 1.18 10.43
CA SER A 124 -1.65 1.80 9.12
C SER A 124 -0.28 2.47 8.97
N GLU A 125 0.73 1.64 8.73
CA GLU A 125 2.10 2.04 8.44
C GLU A 125 2.30 2.14 6.92
N PHE A 126 2.49 1.05 6.24
CA PHE A 126 2.55 0.85 4.78
C PHE A 126 3.23 1.99 4.00
N GLY A 127 4.38 2.42 4.44
CA GLY A 127 5.20 3.47 3.87
C GLY A 127 6.64 3.32 4.34
N HIS A 128 7.38 4.44 4.51
CA HIS A 128 8.70 4.39 5.11
C HIS A 128 8.63 4.35 6.64
N ASP A 129 9.76 4.10 7.30
CA ASP A 129 9.82 4.07 8.76
C ASP A 129 9.68 5.48 9.33
N ILE A 130 8.51 5.76 9.90
CA ILE A 130 8.16 7.07 10.45
C ILE A 130 9.02 7.49 11.65
N ASP A 131 9.65 6.55 12.35
CA ASP A 131 10.59 6.89 13.44
C ASP A 131 11.98 7.29 12.93
N ARG A 132 12.23 7.15 11.62
CA ARG A 132 13.50 7.46 10.95
C ARG A 132 13.38 8.53 9.86
N ALA A 133 12.16 8.93 9.51
CA ALA A 133 11.87 9.94 8.50
C ALA A 133 11.44 11.25 9.18
N ASP A 134 11.80 12.38 8.58
CA ASP A 134 11.50 13.71 9.14
C ASP A 134 11.11 14.69 8.03
N PRO A 135 9.93 14.46 7.39
CA PRO A 135 9.46 15.32 6.31
C PRO A 135 9.13 16.72 6.81
N VAL A 136 9.13 17.68 5.89
CA VAL A 136 8.61 19.02 6.16
C VAL A 136 7.09 18.99 6.37
N GLU A 137 6.53 20.06 6.96
CA GLU A 137 5.07 20.20 7.07
C GLU A 137 4.39 20.23 5.67
N PRO A 138 3.20 19.66 5.53
CA PRO A 138 2.35 19.00 6.53
C PRO A 138 2.63 17.49 6.69
N GLY A 139 3.65 16.96 6.07
CA GLY A 139 4.07 15.57 6.18
C GLY A 139 4.49 15.21 7.62
N LEU A 140 5.19 16.12 8.29
CA LEU A 140 5.64 15.94 9.67
C LEU A 140 4.45 15.71 10.62
N THR A 141 3.44 16.55 10.56
CA THR A 141 2.20 16.39 11.36
C THR A 141 1.57 15.01 11.17
N MET A 142 1.49 14.51 9.93
CA MET A 142 0.97 13.17 9.66
C MET A 142 1.84 12.07 10.30
N TYR A 143 3.18 12.21 10.23
CA TYR A 143 4.09 11.23 10.83
C TYR A 143 4.05 11.25 12.35
N GLU A 144 3.89 12.41 12.96
CA GLU A 144 3.69 12.52 14.41
C GLU A 144 2.40 11.83 14.86
N GLN A 145 1.33 11.93 14.08
CA GLN A 145 0.11 11.17 14.35
C GLN A 145 0.37 9.65 14.31
N LYS A 146 1.08 9.15 13.30
CA LYS A 146 1.47 7.73 13.21
C LYS A 146 2.41 7.31 14.35
N ARG A 147 3.40 8.15 14.70
CA ARG A 147 4.28 7.93 15.88
C ARG A 147 3.46 7.80 17.17
N LYS A 148 2.44 8.63 17.34
CA LYS A 148 1.53 8.55 18.49
C LYS A 148 0.78 7.21 18.52
N ILE A 149 0.33 6.72 17.38
CA ILE A 149 -0.29 5.38 17.28
C ILE A 149 0.70 4.29 17.68
N ARG A 150 1.95 4.30 17.18
CA ARG A 150 3.01 3.34 17.59
C ARG A 150 3.21 3.35 19.11
N ARG A 151 3.42 4.52 19.71
CA ARG A 151 3.63 4.64 21.17
C ARG A 151 2.42 4.11 21.95
N GLN A 152 1.21 4.36 21.48
CA GLN A 152 0.01 3.84 22.15
C GLN A 152 -0.08 2.30 22.05
N ILE A 153 0.28 1.70 20.91
CA ILE A 153 0.34 0.24 20.76
C ILE A 153 1.37 -0.36 21.73
N GLU A 154 2.59 0.18 21.74
CA GLU A 154 3.69 -0.28 22.58
C GLU A 154 3.33 -0.18 24.08
N MET A 155 2.73 0.93 24.52
CA MET A 155 2.27 1.10 25.90
C MET A 155 1.10 0.20 26.28
N SER A 156 0.26 -0.15 25.30
CA SER A 156 -0.93 -0.97 25.55
C SER A 156 -0.64 -2.47 25.71
N GLY A 157 0.54 -2.93 25.28
CA GLY A 157 0.90 -4.33 25.24
C GLY A 157 0.19 -5.15 24.15
N VAL A 158 -0.50 -4.49 23.22
CA VAL A 158 -1.12 -5.15 22.05
C VAL A 158 -0.02 -5.75 21.17
N PRO A 159 -0.09 -7.05 20.82
CA PRO A 159 0.90 -7.65 19.93
C PRO A 159 0.82 -7.02 18.54
N TYR A 160 1.94 -6.63 17.94
CA TYR A 160 1.95 -5.86 16.70
C TYR A 160 2.98 -6.34 15.69
N THR A 161 2.84 -5.85 14.45
CA THR A 161 3.88 -5.85 13.42
C THR A 161 3.73 -4.57 12.61
N TYR A 162 4.79 -3.76 12.53
CA TYR A 162 4.84 -2.58 11.68
C TYR A 162 5.39 -2.95 10.31
N ILE A 163 4.68 -2.61 9.23
CA ILE A 163 5.09 -2.89 7.85
C ILE A 163 5.63 -1.61 7.22
N CYS A 164 6.94 -1.53 7.04
CA CYS A 164 7.62 -0.45 6.34
C CYS A 164 7.93 -0.91 4.89
N CYS A 165 6.97 -0.74 3.98
CA CYS A 165 7.10 -1.22 2.60
C CYS A 165 7.73 -0.22 1.64
N ASN A 166 8.13 0.96 2.11
CA ASN A 166 8.74 2.04 1.32
C ASN A 166 7.83 2.56 0.19
N SER A 167 8.39 2.94 -0.97
CA SER A 167 7.62 3.51 -2.08
C SER A 167 6.90 2.43 -2.87
N ILE A 168 5.70 2.74 -3.35
CA ILE A 168 4.88 1.79 -4.10
C ILE A 168 5.26 1.84 -5.58
N ALA A 169 5.52 0.68 -6.16
CA ALA A 169 5.72 0.51 -7.61
C ALA A 169 4.36 0.45 -8.35
N ALA A 170 3.52 1.48 -8.18
CA ALA A 170 2.21 1.54 -8.80
C ALA A 170 2.24 2.14 -10.21
N TRP A 171 3.29 2.89 -10.53
CA TRP A 171 3.47 3.66 -11.74
C TRP A 171 4.75 3.26 -12.46
N PRO A 172 4.87 3.48 -13.79
CA PRO A 172 6.15 3.34 -14.49
C PRO A 172 7.22 4.31 -13.99
N TYR A 173 6.81 5.38 -13.31
CA TYR A 173 7.67 6.30 -12.58
C TYR A 173 6.92 6.75 -11.31
N HIS A 174 7.66 7.18 -10.31
CA HIS A 174 7.05 7.69 -9.08
C HIS A 174 6.54 9.11 -9.32
N ASP A 175 5.22 9.24 -9.44
CA ASP A 175 4.53 10.53 -9.53
C ASP A 175 3.33 10.53 -8.58
N ASN A 176 3.53 11.13 -7.43
CA ASN A 176 2.52 11.20 -6.37
C ASN A 176 1.31 12.08 -6.73
N THR A 177 1.32 12.74 -7.88
CA THR A 177 0.25 13.61 -8.32
C THR A 177 -0.79 12.92 -9.19
N HIS A 178 -0.50 11.69 -9.66
CA HIS A 178 -1.41 10.93 -10.50
C HIS A 178 -2.11 9.80 -9.73
N PRO A 179 -3.37 9.52 -10.06
CA PRO A 179 -4.09 8.35 -9.55
C PRO A 179 -3.41 7.03 -9.94
N ALA A 180 -3.33 6.08 -9.02
CA ALA A 180 -2.65 4.81 -9.22
C ALA A 180 -3.31 3.89 -10.29
N ASP A 181 -4.56 4.15 -10.64
CA ASP A 181 -5.36 3.43 -11.63
C ASP A 181 -5.39 4.12 -13.02
N VAL A 182 -4.83 5.33 -13.13
CA VAL A 182 -4.73 6.07 -14.40
C VAL A 182 -3.36 5.81 -15.03
N LEU A 183 -3.36 5.56 -16.33
CA LEU A 183 -2.11 5.39 -17.07
C LEU A 183 -1.28 6.68 -17.03
N PRO A 184 0.04 6.59 -16.84
CA PRO A 184 0.89 7.76 -16.77
C PRO A 184 0.94 8.52 -18.09
N PRO A 185 1.14 9.85 -18.05
CA PRO A 185 1.34 10.64 -19.25
C PRO A 185 2.59 10.18 -19.99
N LEU A 186 2.51 10.19 -21.34
CA LEU A 186 3.60 9.77 -22.23
C LEU A 186 4.33 10.95 -22.87
N ASP A 187 4.13 12.16 -22.35
CA ASP A 187 4.70 13.40 -22.90
C ASP A 187 6.00 13.82 -22.19
N ARG A 188 6.21 13.38 -20.94
CA ARG A 188 7.39 13.75 -20.14
C ARG A 188 7.59 12.76 -18.98
N PHE A 189 8.80 12.83 -18.37
CA PHE A 189 9.11 12.13 -17.13
C PHE A 189 9.61 13.14 -16.07
N GLN A 190 8.99 13.15 -14.89
CA GLN A 190 9.36 14.07 -13.81
C GLN A 190 10.54 13.49 -13.02
N ILE A 191 11.56 14.32 -12.80
CA ILE A 191 12.76 14.01 -12.01
C ILE A 191 12.78 14.92 -10.81
N TYR A 192 12.80 14.37 -9.61
CA TYR A 192 12.89 15.15 -8.37
C TYR A 192 14.35 15.43 -8.02
N GLY A 193 14.67 16.72 -7.80
CA GLY A 193 16.05 17.17 -7.62
C GLY A 193 16.92 16.85 -8.83
N ASP A 194 18.12 16.31 -8.60
CA ASP A 194 19.02 15.82 -9.66
C ASP A 194 18.70 14.38 -10.11
N GLY A 195 17.77 13.73 -9.45
CA GLY A 195 17.32 12.36 -9.76
C GLY A 195 18.30 11.27 -9.35
N THR A 196 19.31 11.54 -8.51
CA THR A 196 20.34 10.57 -8.11
C THR A 196 20.06 9.86 -6.79
N VAL A 197 19.18 10.43 -5.96
CA VAL A 197 18.79 9.81 -4.68
C VAL A 197 17.99 8.53 -4.94
N LYS A 198 18.45 7.44 -4.32
CA LYS A 198 17.80 6.12 -4.47
C LYS A 198 16.66 5.95 -3.48
N ALA A 199 15.64 5.19 -3.91
CA ALA A 199 14.54 4.75 -3.06
C ALA A 199 14.20 3.29 -3.37
N TYR A 200 13.55 2.61 -2.41
CA TYR A 200 13.03 1.25 -2.61
C TYR A 200 11.61 1.33 -3.17
N PHE A 201 11.34 0.51 -4.19
CA PHE A 201 10.00 0.41 -4.80
C PHE A 201 9.46 -1.00 -4.67
N VAL A 202 8.22 -1.13 -4.21
CA VAL A 202 7.58 -2.43 -3.95
C VAL A 202 6.23 -2.50 -4.66
N ALA A 203 6.01 -3.55 -5.45
CA ALA A 203 4.73 -3.80 -6.11
C ALA A 203 3.61 -3.99 -5.08
N GLY A 204 2.41 -3.51 -5.36
CA GLY A 204 1.27 -3.68 -4.46
C GLY A 204 0.97 -5.14 -4.14
N THR A 205 1.10 -6.04 -5.12
CA THR A 205 0.98 -7.49 -4.93
C THR A 205 2.00 -8.04 -3.95
N ASP A 206 3.25 -7.55 -3.98
CA ASP A 206 4.29 -7.95 -3.04
C ASP A 206 4.05 -7.36 -1.64
N ILE A 207 3.53 -6.12 -1.55
CA ILE A 207 3.12 -5.57 -0.25
C ILE A 207 2.11 -6.51 0.40
N GLY A 208 1.08 -6.94 -0.32
CA GLY A 208 0.11 -7.92 0.19
C GLY A 208 0.77 -9.24 0.57
N LYS A 209 1.50 -9.86 -0.36
CA LYS A 209 2.17 -11.16 -0.18
C LYS A 209 3.06 -11.19 1.07
N PHE A 210 4.01 -10.28 1.18
CA PHE A 210 4.96 -10.27 2.29
C PHE A 210 4.32 -9.82 3.60
N THR A 211 3.25 -9.02 3.58
CA THR A 211 2.44 -8.73 4.77
C THR A 211 1.83 -10.02 5.31
N ILE A 212 1.24 -10.86 4.46
CA ILE A 212 0.64 -12.14 4.89
C ILE A 212 1.71 -13.13 5.35
N MET A 213 2.85 -13.20 4.70
CA MET A 213 3.98 -14.01 5.19
C MET A 213 4.41 -13.54 6.58
N SER A 214 4.51 -12.23 6.80
CA SER A 214 4.91 -11.65 8.08
C SER A 214 3.92 -11.96 9.20
N ILE A 215 2.61 -11.91 8.96
CA ILE A 215 1.63 -12.22 10.04
C ILE A 215 1.61 -13.70 10.44
N ASN A 216 2.16 -14.58 9.63
CA ASN A 216 2.28 -16.02 9.91
C ASN A 216 3.64 -16.38 10.57
N ASP A 217 4.51 -15.41 10.78
CA ASP A 217 5.88 -15.63 11.27
C ASP A 217 6.09 -14.96 12.63
N ASP A 218 6.42 -15.77 13.64
CA ASP A 218 6.66 -15.26 14.99
C ASP A 218 7.91 -14.38 15.10
N ARG A 219 8.84 -14.50 14.13
CA ARG A 219 10.04 -13.65 14.07
C ARG A 219 9.71 -12.17 13.81
N THR A 220 8.50 -11.89 13.33
CA THR A 220 8.01 -10.53 13.05
C THR A 220 7.10 -9.96 14.16
N LEU A 221 6.82 -10.76 15.21
CA LEU A 221 5.98 -10.33 16.31
C LEU A 221 6.68 -9.25 17.14
N ASN A 222 6.00 -8.12 17.36
CA ASN A 222 6.53 -6.92 18.01
C ASN A 222 7.80 -6.38 17.32
N LYS A 223 7.77 -6.39 15.97
CA LYS A 223 8.88 -5.95 15.12
C LYS A 223 8.40 -4.92 14.09
N THR A 224 9.38 -4.18 13.56
CA THR A 224 9.27 -3.39 12.35
C THR A 224 9.87 -4.20 11.20
N VAL A 225 9.05 -4.53 10.22
CA VAL A 225 9.45 -5.31 9.04
C VAL A 225 9.68 -4.36 7.88
N HIS A 226 10.93 -4.30 7.44
CA HIS A 226 11.37 -3.42 6.36
C HIS A 226 11.41 -4.19 5.03
N PHE A 227 10.81 -3.63 4.00
CA PHE A 227 10.85 -4.17 2.64
C PHE A 227 11.90 -3.41 1.85
N GLN A 228 13.09 -4.00 1.71
CA GLN A 228 14.26 -3.37 1.08
C GLN A 228 14.84 -4.25 -0.05
N PRO A 229 14.04 -4.59 -1.08
CA PRO A 229 14.52 -5.42 -2.18
C PRO A 229 15.62 -4.70 -2.98
N SER A 230 16.84 -5.23 -2.95
CA SER A 230 18.00 -4.64 -3.65
C SER A 230 17.79 -4.52 -5.16
N SER A 231 16.99 -5.43 -5.76
CA SER A 231 16.59 -5.36 -7.18
C SER A 231 15.79 -4.12 -7.55
N ASN A 232 15.14 -3.52 -6.56
CA ASN A 232 14.24 -2.37 -6.74
C ASN A 232 14.74 -1.11 -6.00
N LEU A 233 16.03 -1.06 -5.69
CA LEU A 233 16.70 0.14 -5.17
C LEU A 233 17.17 1.01 -6.34
N LEU A 234 16.31 1.92 -6.78
CA LEU A 234 16.50 2.73 -7.98
C LEU A 234 16.38 4.22 -7.68
N ASN A 235 17.07 5.02 -8.48
CA ASN A 235 16.86 6.48 -8.52
C ASN A 235 15.92 6.86 -9.69
N MET A 236 15.50 8.13 -9.73
CA MET A 236 14.57 8.61 -10.74
C MET A 236 15.12 8.54 -12.17
N ASN A 237 16.44 8.75 -12.34
CA ASN A 237 17.09 8.65 -13.66
C ASN A 237 17.12 7.20 -14.17
N GLU A 238 17.42 6.23 -13.28
CA GLU A 238 17.36 4.80 -13.60
C GLU A 238 15.94 4.37 -13.97
N MET A 239 14.94 4.80 -13.19
CA MET A 239 13.53 4.52 -13.48
C MET A 239 13.09 5.10 -14.82
N ALA A 240 13.47 6.34 -15.13
CA ALA A 240 13.18 6.97 -16.42
C ALA A 240 13.74 6.15 -17.59
N SER A 241 14.98 5.69 -17.46
CA SER A 241 15.63 4.90 -18.50
C SER A 241 14.97 3.54 -18.71
N LEU A 242 14.57 2.86 -17.62
CA LEU A 242 13.82 1.59 -17.70
C LEU A 242 12.44 1.78 -18.36
N TRP A 243 11.76 2.88 -18.04
CA TRP A 243 10.46 3.18 -18.65
C TRP A 243 10.59 3.49 -20.14
N GLU A 244 11.56 4.33 -20.51
CA GLU A 244 11.87 4.67 -21.92
C GLU A 244 12.19 3.42 -22.75
N GLU A 245 12.95 2.48 -22.18
CA GLU A 245 13.21 1.18 -22.79
C GLU A 245 11.91 0.38 -23.03
N LYS A 246 11.03 0.33 -22.04
CA LYS A 246 9.75 -0.42 -22.14
C LYS A 246 8.79 0.16 -23.18
N ILE A 247 8.69 1.49 -23.29
CA ILE A 247 7.81 2.13 -24.27
C ILE A 247 8.47 2.37 -25.64
N GLY A 248 9.77 2.04 -25.78
CA GLY A 248 10.51 2.15 -27.02
C GLY A 248 10.73 3.59 -27.48
N ARG A 249 10.74 4.57 -26.58
CA ARG A 249 10.97 5.97 -26.93
C ARG A 249 11.50 6.78 -25.74
N THR A 250 12.32 7.80 -26.04
CA THR A 250 12.80 8.76 -25.04
C THR A 250 11.73 9.80 -24.72
N LEU A 251 11.61 10.18 -23.46
CA LEU A 251 10.73 11.22 -22.98
C LEU A 251 11.50 12.47 -22.54
N PRO A 252 10.97 13.68 -22.75
CA PRO A 252 11.52 14.85 -22.09
C PRO A 252 11.54 14.66 -20.57
N ARG A 253 12.69 14.90 -19.94
CA ARG A 253 12.85 14.85 -18.48
C ARG A 253 12.66 16.25 -17.92
N VAL A 254 11.70 16.42 -17.00
CA VAL A 254 11.37 17.69 -16.37
C VAL A 254 11.80 17.64 -14.92
N THR A 255 12.77 18.47 -14.54
CA THR A 255 13.21 18.57 -13.15
C THR A 255 12.18 19.35 -12.33
N ILE A 256 11.79 18.74 -11.22
CA ILE A 256 11.05 19.36 -10.13
C ILE A 256 12.09 19.66 -9.05
N THR A 257 12.38 20.92 -8.81
CA THR A 257 13.43 21.31 -7.86
C THR A 257 13.00 21.09 -6.42
N GLU A 258 13.97 21.16 -5.51
CA GLU A 258 13.68 21.15 -4.07
C GLU A 258 12.73 22.31 -3.69
N GLU A 259 12.98 23.50 -4.22
CA GLU A 259 12.14 24.67 -3.99
C GLU A 259 10.70 24.46 -4.48
N ASP A 260 10.53 23.84 -5.66
CA ASP A 260 9.20 23.47 -6.17
C ASP A 260 8.45 22.53 -5.22
N LEU A 261 9.14 21.54 -4.65
CA LEU A 261 8.53 20.60 -3.70
C LEU A 261 8.15 21.30 -2.39
N LEU A 262 9.02 22.13 -1.85
CA LEU A 262 8.76 22.90 -0.63
C LEU A 262 7.61 23.88 -0.83
N GLN A 263 7.57 24.58 -1.97
CA GLN A 263 6.46 25.46 -2.31
C GLN A 263 5.14 24.68 -2.42
N ARG A 264 5.12 23.53 -3.09
CA ARG A 264 3.92 22.68 -3.21
C ARG A 264 3.45 22.18 -1.84
N ALA A 265 4.37 21.81 -0.94
CA ALA A 265 4.03 21.38 0.42
C ALA A 265 3.34 22.51 1.22
N GLN A 266 3.72 23.77 1.00
CA GLN A 266 3.14 24.93 1.68
C GLN A 266 1.83 25.43 1.07
N GLU A 267 1.73 25.44 -0.27
CA GLU A 267 0.65 26.13 -0.99
C GLU A 267 -0.48 25.22 -1.45
N MET A 268 -0.21 23.93 -1.69
CA MET A 268 -1.22 23.00 -2.16
C MET A 268 -2.17 22.60 -1.03
N ARG A 269 -3.39 22.18 -1.42
CA ARG A 269 -4.35 21.63 -0.46
C ARG A 269 -4.01 20.16 -0.18
N PHE A 270 -4.46 19.67 0.97
CA PHE A 270 -4.48 18.22 1.23
C PHE A 270 -5.25 17.49 0.13
N PRO A 271 -4.75 16.37 -0.35
CA PRO A 271 -3.58 15.63 0.10
C PRO A 271 -2.28 15.97 -0.66
N GLN A 272 -2.33 16.81 -1.73
CA GLN A 272 -1.15 17.11 -2.56
C GLN A 272 0.00 17.74 -1.76
N SER A 273 -0.33 18.55 -0.76
CA SER A 273 0.69 19.17 0.13
C SER A 273 1.49 18.12 0.89
N VAL A 274 0.81 17.12 1.47
CA VAL A 274 1.47 15.99 2.15
C VAL A 274 2.31 15.17 1.17
N VAL A 275 1.76 14.89 -0.01
CA VAL A 275 2.49 14.17 -1.08
C VAL A 275 3.78 14.90 -1.44
N ALA A 276 3.76 16.22 -1.62
CA ALA A 276 4.96 17.00 -1.93
C ALA A 276 5.99 16.95 -0.79
N ALA A 277 5.54 17.06 0.46
CA ALA A 277 6.41 16.96 1.64
C ALA A 277 7.10 15.60 1.75
N LEU A 278 6.36 14.50 1.52
CA LEU A 278 6.92 13.16 1.52
C LEU A 278 7.82 12.88 0.32
N THR A 279 7.50 13.43 -0.86
CA THR A 279 8.36 13.34 -2.05
C THR A 279 9.69 14.02 -1.82
N HIS A 280 9.69 15.19 -1.17
CA HIS A 280 10.91 15.89 -0.74
C HIS A 280 11.74 14.99 0.19
N ASP A 281 11.14 14.40 1.21
CA ASP A 281 11.85 13.56 2.17
C ASP A 281 12.44 12.28 1.53
N ILE A 282 11.73 11.69 0.55
CA ILE A 282 12.20 10.50 -0.17
C ILE A 282 13.36 10.84 -1.12
N PHE A 283 13.17 11.82 -2.03
CA PHE A 283 14.03 12.01 -3.19
C PHE A 283 15.02 13.15 -3.06
N ILE A 284 14.92 13.98 -2.02
CA ILE A 284 15.93 14.99 -1.67
C ILE A 284 16.70 14.54 -0.43
N ASN A 285 16.01 14.18 0.67
CA ASN A 285 16.65 13.80 1.93
C ASN A 285 17.09 12.33 1.97
N GLY A 286 16.53 11.46 1.12
CA GLY A 286 16.87 10.03 1.07
C GLY A 286 16.41 9.25 2.32
N CYS A 287 15.25 9.58 2.91
CA CYS A 287 14.79 9.01 4.17
C CYS A 287 14.66 7.47 4.17
N GLN A 288 14.66 6.83 3.02
CA GLN A 288 14.58 5.37 2.91
C GLN A 288 15.94 4.67 2.93
N ILE A 289 17.04 5.42 2.73
CA ILE A 289 18.40 4.86 2.56
C ILE A 289 19.45 5.48 3.49
N ASN A 290 19.10 6.51 4.26
CA ASN A 290 20.02 7.25 5.11
C ASN A 290 20.25 6.62 6.51
N PHE A 291 19.81 5.38 6.70
CA PHE A 291 19.97 4.64 7.94
C PHE A 291 20.31 3.16 7.70
N ILE A 292 20.74 2.47 8.75
CA ILE A 292 20.94 1.03 8.77
C ILE A 292 19.94 0.36 9.72
N LEU A 293 19.63 -0.91 9.46
CA LEU A 293 18.76 -1.72 10.31
C LEU A 293 19.62 -2.33 11.45
N ASP A 294 19.67 -1.66 12.58
CA ASP A 294 20.55 -1.98 13.70
C ASP A 294 19.81 -2.25 15.01
N LYS A 295 18.49 -1.99 15.06
CA LYS A 295 17.70 -2.22 16.25
C LYS A 295 17.27 -3.68 16.35
N PRO A 296 17.24 -4.27 17.56
CA PRO A 296 16.74 -5.64 17.76
C PRO A 296 15.28 -5.84 17.30
N THR A 297 14.54 -4.73 17.16
CA THR A 297 13.16 -4.71 16.66
C THR A 297 13.07 -4.62 15.13
N ASP A 298 14.17 -4.35 14.45
CA ASP A 298 14.18 -4.27 12.98
C ASP A 298 14.37 -5.65 12.36
N VAL A 299 13.59 -5.93 11.32
CA VAL A 299 13.69 -7.15 10.53
C VAL A 299 13.60 -6.80 9.06
N GLU A 300 14.54 -7.30 8.25
CA GLU A 300 14.51 -7.10 6.81
C GLU A 300 13.87 -8.32 6.13
N VAL A 301 12.84 -8.07 5.31
CA VAL A 301 11.97 -9.12 4.77
C VAL A 301 12.67 -10.07 3.79
N CYS A 302 13.64 -9.57 2.99
CA CYS A 302 14.40 -10.43 2.08
C CYS A 302 15.31 -11.41 2.85
N SER A 303 15.82 -10.97 4.01
CA SER A 303 16.59 -11.83 4.91
C SER A 303 15.73 -12.90 5.60
N LEU A 304 14.45 -12.58 5.88
CA LEU A 304 13.51 -13.56 6.44
C LEU A 304 13.07 -14.60 5.42
N TYR A 305 12.90 -14.19 4.16
CA TYR A 305 12.34 -15.02 3.09
C TYR A 305 13.24 -14.99 1.82
N PRO A 306 14.47 -15.50 1.91
CA PRO A 306 15.47 -15.40 0.84
C PRO A 306 15.05 -16.11 -0.46
N ASP A 307 14.18 -17.11 -0.36
CA ASP A 307 13.70 -17.87 -1.51
C ASP A 307 12.46 -17.25 -2.18
N THR A 308 11.99 -16.10 -1.68
CA THR A 308 10.81 -15.43 -2.22
C THR A 308 11.20 -14.10 -2.87
N ALA A 309 11.16 -14.07 -4.20
CA ALA A 309 11.51 -12.87 -4.95
C ALA A 309 10.40 -11.80 -4.90
N PHE A 310 10.83 -10.54 -4.95
CA PHE A 310 9.99 -9.40 -5.26
C PHE A 310 9.84 -9.26 -6.78
N GLN A 311 8.66 -8.81 -7.22
CA GLN A 311 8.45 -8.36 -8.59
C GLN A 311 9.34 -7.15 -8.86
N THR A 312 10.13 -7.21 -9.92
CA THR A 312 11.03 -6.12 -10.30
C THR A 312 10.25 -4.92 -10.87
N ILE A 313 10.83 -3.74 -10.77
CA ILE A 313 10.27 -2.54 -11.44
C ILE A 313 10.14 -2.76 -12.95
N TYR A 314 11.08 -3.47 -13.56
CA TYR A 314 11.03 -3.81 -14.97
C TYR A 314 9.78 -4.63 -15.34
N GLU A 315 9.41 -5.60 -14.50
CA GLU A 315 8.18 -6.39 -14.67
C GLU A 315 6.92 -5.55 -14.44
N CYS A 316 6.93 -4.66 -13.43
CA CYS A 316 5.81 -3.71 -13.22
C CYS A 316 5.61 -2.80 -14.44
N PHE A 317 6.68 -2.32 -15.03
CA PHE A 317 6.63 -1.48 -16.22
C PHE A 317 6.11 -2.22 -17.45
N GLU A 318 6.37 -3.52 -17.56
CA GLU A 318 5.83 -4.34 -18.64
C GLU A 318 4.31 -4.39 -18.63
N ASP A 319 3.72 -4.58 -17.45
CA ASP A 319 2.26 -4.60 -17.28
C ASP A 319 1.62 -3.25 -17.68
N PHE A 320 2.27 -2.13 -17.32
CA PHE A 320 1.80 -0.80 -17.72
C PHE A 320 1.97 -0.55 -19.22
N ALA A 321 3.12 -0.90 -19.80
CA ALA A 321 3.37 -0.77 -21.24
C ALA A 321 2.35 -1.54 -22.07
N LYS A 322 2.01 -2.77 -21.65
CA LYS A 322 0.98 -3.59 -22.29
C LYS A 322 -0.39 -2.91 -22.27
N LYS A 323 -0.81 -2.39 -21.11
CA LYS A 323 -2.08 -1.64 -20.99
C LYS A 323 -2.15 -0.45 -21.94
N ILE A 324 -1.04 0.30 -22.09
CA ILE A 324 -0.96 1.44 -23.01
C ILE A 324 -1.10 0.98 -24.46
N LEU A 325 -0.38 -0.07 -24.86
CA LEU A 325 -0.43 -0.62 -26.21
C LEU A 325 -1.82 -1.16 -26.57
N ASP A 326 -2.49 -1.81 -25.64
CA ASP A 326 -3.84 -2.35 -25.85
C ASP A 326 -4.86 -1.21 -26.00
N ASN A 327 -4.73 -0.13 -25.23
CA ASN A 327 -5.57 1.06 -25.35
C ASN A 327 -5.39 1.76 -26.71
N VAL A 328 -4.15 1.88 -27.20
CA VAL A 328 -3.86 2.47 -28.53
C VAL A 328 -4.50 1.62 -29.63
N LYS A 329 -4.45 0.30 -29.53
CA LYS A 329 -5.10 -0.62 -30.51
C LYS A 329 -6.63 -0.55 -30.45
N ALA A 330 -7.21 -0.34 -29.26
CA ALA A 330 -8.65 -0.18 -29.11
C ALA A 330 -9.19 1.11 -29.76
N VAL A 331 -8.44 2.22 -29.62
CA VAL A 331 -8.79 3.52 -30.21
C VAL A 331 -8.61 3.53 -31.75
N SER A 332 -7.70 2.70 -32.28
CA SER A 332 -7.43 2.63 -33.73
C SER A 332 -8.39 1.72 -34.51
N LYS A 333 -9.35 1.05 -33.87
CA LYS A 333 -10.43 0.35 -34.57
C LYS A 333 -11.48 1.35 -35.01
N PRO A 334 -11.80 1.49 -36.32
CA PRO A 334 -12.86 2.41 -36.77
C PRO A 334 -14.19 1.93 -36.18
N GLU A 335 -14.90 2.84 -35.50
CA GLU A 335 -16.29 2.59 -35.14
C GLU A 335 -17.12 2.39 -36.41
N PRO A 336 -18.06 1.42 -36.44
CA PRO A 336 -19.06 1.38 -37.50
C PRO A 336 -19.90 2.66 -37.40
N ALA A 337 -19.96 3.40 -38.48
CA ALA A 337 -20.67 4.67 -38.59
C ALA A 337 -22.12 4.55 -38.06
N SER A 338 -22.39 5.07 -36.88
CA SER A 338 -23.73 5.32 -36.39
C SER A 338 -23.98 6.83 -36.43
N ASN A 339 -24.88 7.22 -37.29
CA ASN A 339 -25.43 8.58 -37.37
C ASN A 339 -26.22 8.88 -36.07
N ASN A 340 -25.98 10.06 -35.53
CA ASN A 340 -26.67 10.76 -34.44
C ASN A 340 -26.19 10.48 -33.04
N ALA A 341 -25.29 11.35 -32.53
CA ALA A 341 -25.26 11.69 -31.12
C ALA A 341 -24.80 13.13 -30.90
N THR A 342 -25.64 13.90 -30.30
CA THR A 342 -25.44 15.24 -29.76
C THR A 342 -24.29 15.23 -28.73
N PHE A 343 -23.37 16.16 -28.93
CA PHE A 343 -22.21 16.38 -28.05
C PHE A 343 -22.67 16.85 -26.64
N VAL A 344 -22.49 16.06 -25.63
CA VAL A 344 -22.59 16.45 -24.21
C VAL A 344 -21.18 16.52 -23.65
N PRO A 345 -20.73 17.66 -23.10
CA PRO A 345 -19.39 17.75 -22.51
C PRO A 345 -19.31 16.86 -21.27
N THR A 346 -18.40 15.89 -21.29
CA THR A 346 -18.11 15.05 -20.14
C THR A 346 -17.36 15.85 -19.08
N ALA A 347 -17.84 15.74 -17.85
CA ALA A 347 -17.26 16.34 -16.65
C ALA A 347 -15.79 15.90 -16.44
N LYS A 348 -14.97 16.81 -15.92
CA LYS A 348 -13.58 16.55 -15.49
C LYS A 348 -13.52 15.37 -14.52
N PRO A 349 -12.53 14.48 -14.63
CA PRO A 349 -12.37 13.42 -13.64
C PRO A 349 -12.03 14.02 -12.29
N GLU A 350 -12.85 13.72 -11.29
CA GLU A 350 -12.60 14.05 -9.90
C GLU A 350 -11.43 13.22 -9.35
N ALA A 351 -10.65 13.86 -8.48
CA ALA A 351 -9.43 13.35 -7.87
C ALA A 351 -9.67 12.12 -6.95
N LEU A 352 -9.56 10.90 -7.49
CA LEU A 352 -9.84 9.64 -6.78
C LEU A 352 -8.59 8.89 -6.27
N ALA A 353 -7.40 9.49 -6.33
CA ALA A 353 -6.22 8.64 -6.28
C ALA A 353 -5.10 9.02 -5.33
N ILE A 354 -5.36 9.71 -4.28
CA ILE A 354 -4.29 10.19 -3.40
C ILE A 354 -4.16 9.33 -2.12
N THR A 355 -4.87 8.21 -2.06
CA THR A 355 -4.85 7.32 -0.89
C THR A 355 -3.58 6.47 -0.79
N ALA A 356 -2.81 6.33 -1.86
CA ALA A 356 -1.68 5.37 -1.92
C ALA A 356 -0.40 5.81 -1.20
N ILE A 357 -0.29 7.09 -0.81
CA ILE A 357 0.90 7.62 -0.13
C ILE A 357 0.61 8.01 1.32
N CYS A 358 -0.65 8.21 1.65
CA CYS A 358 -1.10 8.56 2.99
C CYS A 358 -1.70 7.38 3.78
N THR A 359 -1.60 6.15 3.27
CA THR A 359 -1.94 4.94 4.06
C THR A 359 -0.77 4.45 4.85
#